data_cc76cc223bf08b26880cc3d105b7a82e
#
_entry.id   cc76cc223bf08b26880cc3d105b7a82e
#
_cell.length_a   1.000
_cell.length_b   1.000
_cell.length_c   1.000
_cell.angle_alpha   90.00
_cell.angle_beta   90.00
_cell.angle_gamma   90.00
#
_symmetry.space_group_name_H-M   'P 1'
#
loop_
_entity.id
_entity.type
_entity.pdbx_description
1 polymer ?
#
loop_
_entity_poly.entity_id
_entity_poly.type
_entity_poly.pdbx_seq_one_letter_code
_entity_poly.pdbx_strand_id
1 'polypeptide(L)'
;MLGQDQYLVTINKGLMMTKKTPLRKKYIMTVFFFIIWSLLSACSHKTEYNIPLAQCGRIIAHEMGATDKGVFDGHVFNFRAFEVCKPTNSAFNTCPAQVAAISNYNSIVKNDKEKTIRFLKMSVRTLSDHTWVVAHNDRQRSNDTFFLLSKINSKKLNEYRKKDPTLDVFRIEDYVAMDKNKEFCFMLNTKTTPNENLIDNINKLNIAQRTLIESGSQNDANWLNAKQKSVYFTTRVNSQSSLDNALKDIKSKGYRKLYSIEVDPNPKNIDETKSLVQQIHKQGFTAEVDSMPYDPLREFIVTACRLPLETIGADITMTSRPVECIEKFPNN
;
A
#
# COMPACT_ATOMS: atom_id res chain seq x y z
N MET A 1 -79.98 -9.42 39.16
CA MET A 1 -80.72 -8.23 39.57
C MET A 1 -80.25 -7.10 38.70
N LEU A 2 -81.16 -6.66 37.85
CA LEU A 2 -81.60 -5.31 37.54
C LEU A 2 -80.45 -4.37 37.04
N GLY A 3 -80.57 -3.69 35.97
CA GLY A 3 -81.63 -3.37 34.97
C GLY A 3 -81.06 -2.30 34.08
N GLN A 4 -81.34 -2.39 32.85
CA GLN A 4 -81.95 -1.45 31.95
C GLN A 4 -81.65 0.04 32.24
N ASP A 5 -81.27 0.84 31.23
CA ASP A 5 -82.25 1.42 30.30
C ASP A 5 -81.54 2.03 29.06
N GLN A 6 -82.25 1.91 27.97
CA GLN A 6 -82.07 2.51 26.67
C GLN A 6 -82.25 4.00 26.67
N TYR A 7 -81.58 4.72 25.82
CA TYR A 7 -82.14 5.87 25.10
C TYR A 7 -81.60 5.92 23.65
N LEU A 8 -82.51 5.66 22.76
CA LEU A 8 -82.47 5.98 21.35
C LEU A 8 -82.58 7.50 21.18
N VAL A 9 -81.64 8.12 20.45
CA VAL A 9 -81.94 9.38 19.79
C VAL A 9 -81.48 9.31 18.36
N THR A 10 -82.45 9.21 17.48
CA THR A 10 -82.23 9.30 16.01
C THR A 10 -82.07 10.77 15.66
N ILE A 11 -80.99 11.19 15.12
CA ILE A 11 -80.86 12.45 14.38
C ILE A 11 -80.31 12.16 13.00
N ASN A 12 -81.23 12.20 12.08
CA ASN A 12 -81.02 12.24 10.64
C ASN A 12 -80.52 13.64 10.26
N LYS A 13 -79.32 13.81 9.72
CA LYS A 13 -79.04 14.94 8.82
C LYS A 13 -77.75 14.65 8.02
N GLY A 14 -77.90 14.74 6.75
CA GLY A 14 -76.98 14.53 5.66
C GLY A 14 -75.56 15.01 5.88
N LEU A 15 -74.67 14.10 5.64
CA LEU A 15 -73.29 14.44 5.52
C LEU A 15 -72.89 14.31 4.03
N MET A 16 -72.68 15.44 3.39
CA MET A 16 -72.08 15.56 2.08
C MET A 16 -70.79 14.77 2.08
N MET A 17 -70.73 13.75 1.25
CA MET A 17 -69.45 13.09 0.90
C MET A 17 -68.59 14.08 0.08
N THR A 18 -67.72 14.77 0.76
CA THR A 18 -66.60 15.42 0.07
C THR A 18 -65.68 14.33 -0.47
N LYS A 19 -65.63 14.19 -1.80
CA LYS A 19 -64.65 13.39 -2.53
C LYS A 19 -63.25 13.82 -2.08
N LYS A 20 -62.63 13.08 -1.14
CA LYS A 20 -61.22 13.23 -0.82
C LYS A 20 -60.41 12.83 -2.01
N THR A 21 -59.81 13.81 -2.63
CA THR A 21 -58.94 13.75 -3.80
C THR A 21 -57.85 12.67 -3.64
N PRO A 22 -57.61 11.86 -4.67
CA PRO A 22 -56.56 10.79 -4.65
C PRO A 22 -55.09 11.34 -4.60
N LEU A 23 -54.93 12.66 -4.55
CA LEU A 23 -53.61 13.31 -4.54
C LEU A 23 -52.79 12.97 -3.27
N ARG A 24 -53.38 12.86 -2.10
CA ARG A 24 -52.62 12.61 -0.84
C ARG A 24 -51.93 11.22 -0.82
N LYS A 25 -52.52 10.19 -1.40
CA LYS A 25 -51.90 8.86 -1.45
C LYS A 25 -50.68 8.82 -2.38
N LYS A 26 -50.73 9.55 -3.50
CA LYS A 26 -49.57 9.64 -4.43
C LYS A 26 -48.37 10.36 -3.79
N TYR A 27 -48.59 11.43 -3.08
CA TYR A 27 -47.50 12.17 -2.42
C TYR A 27 -46.85 11.36 -1.28
N ILE A 28 -47.62 10.64 -0.49
CA ILE A 28 -47.08 9.78 0.58
C ILE A 28 -46.23 8.64 0.00
N MET A 29 -46.68 7.99 -1.08
CA MET A 29 -45.90 6.96 -1.74
C MET A 29 -44.63 7.50 -2.37
N THR A 30 -44.67 8.67 -2.99
CA THR A 30 -43.50 9.28 -3.61
C THR A 30 -42.44 9.69 -2.56
N VAL A 31 -42.89 10.27 -1.43
CA VAL A 31 -41.98 10.61 -0.32
C VAL A 31 -41.38 9.35 0.32
N PHE A 32 -42.18 8.25 0.46
CA PHE A 32 -41.69 6.98 0.98
C PHE A 32 -40.64 6.34 0.04
N PHE A 33 -40.87 6.41 -1.27
CA PHE A 33 -39.91 5.94 -2.27
C PHE A 33 -38.61 6.77 -2.25
N PHE A 34 -38.69 8.08 -2.09
CA PHE A 34 -37.52 8.96 -1.97
C PHE A 34 -36.73 8.68 -0.68
N ILE A 35 -37.41 8.44 0.44
CA ILE A 35 -36.76 8.09 1.72
C ILE A 35 -36.10 6.73 1.63
N ILE A 36 -36.75 5.72 1.05
CA ILE A 36 -36.18 4.38 0.84
C ILE A 36 -35.00 4.45 -0.14
N TRP A 37 -35.08 5.24 -1.22
CA TRP A 37 -33.97 5.41 -2.16
C TRP A 37 -32.80 6.15 -1.53
N SER A 38 -33.03 7.19 -0.74
CA SER A 38 -31.97 7.87 0.00
C SER A 38 -31.34 6.99 1.09
N LEU A 39 -32.12 6.14 1.76
CA LEU A 39 -31.61 5.15 2.71
C LEU A 39 -30.85 4.03 2.00
N LEU A 40 -31.30 3.54 0.84
CA LEU A 40 -30.60 2.56 0.03
C LEU A 40 -29.34 3.15 -0.61
N SER A 41 -29.36 4.42 -1.01
CA SER A 41 -28.17 5.13 -1.49
C SER A 41 -27.17 5.44 -0.37
N ALA A 42 -27.64 5.67 0.85
CA ALA A 42 -26.77 5.81 2.03
C ALA A 42 -26.15 4.46 2.47
N CYS A 43 -26.86 3.34 2.25
CA CYS A 43 -26.31 1.99 2.51
C CYS A 43 -25.41 1.48 1.40
N SER A 44 -25.36 2.14 0.23
CA SER A 44 -24.46 1.77 -0.87
C SER A 44 -23.10 2.49 -0.82
N HIS A 45 -22.81 3.28 0.19
CA HIS A 45 -21.43 3.57 0.55
C HIS A 45 -20.83 2.25 1.02
N LYS A 46 -20.34 1.45 0.05
CA LYS A 46 -19.28 0.49 0.34
C LYS A 46 -18.23 1.32 1.08
N THR A 47 -18.13 1.14 2.38
CA THR A 47 -16.95 1.54 3.12
C THR A 47 -15.80 0.88 2.39
N GLU A 48 -15.10 1.65 1.56
CA GLU A 48 -13.88 1.18 0.95
C GLU A 48 -12.94 0.90 2.11
N TYR A 49 -12.75 -0.38 2.41
CA TYR A 49 -11.80 -0.86 3.39
C TYR A 49 -10.40 -0.57 2.85
N ASN A 50 -9.93 0.67 3.01
CA ASN A 50 -8.52 0.97 2.88
C ASN A 50 -7.88 0.61 4.21
N ILE A 51 -7.06 -0.43 4.23
CA ILE A 51 -6.25 -0.76 5.41
C ILE A 51 -5.36 0.44 5.72
N PRO A 52 -5.46 1.05 6.91
CA PRO A 52 -4.56 2.14 7.28
C PRO A 52 -3.13 1.58 7.40
N LEU A 53 -2.13 2.42 7.10
CA LEU A 53 -0.72 2.03 7.09
C LEU A 53 -0.27 1.33 8.39
N ALA A 54 -0.82 1.73 9.53
CA ALA A 54 -0.57 1.09 10.82
C ALA A 54 -0.98 -0.39 10.90
N GLN A 55 -1.80 -0.89 9.98
CA GLN A 55 -2.24 -2.29 9.92
C GLN A 55 -1.51 -3.11 8.85
N CYS A 56 -0.51 -2.52 8.20
CA CYS A 56 0.23 -3.18 7.12
C CYS A 56 1.22 -4.23 7.63
N GLY A 57 1.49 -4.23 8.94
CA GLY A 57 2.45 -5.11 9.56
C GLY A 57 3.88 -4.57 9.48
N ARG A 58 4.80 -5.31 10.07
CA ARG A 58 6.20 -4.92 10.22
C ARG A 58 7.17 -5.53 9.20
N ILE A 59 6.68 -6.44 8.36
CA ILE A 59 7.48 -7.09 7.32
C ILE A 59 7.12 -6.47 5.97
N ILE A 60 8.10 -5.80 5.35
CA ILE A 60 7.97 -5.22 4.02
C ILE A 60 8.57 -6.19 3.00
N ALA A 61 7.77 -6.62 2.03
CA ALA A 61 8.23 -7.46 0.92
C ALA A 61 9.01 -6.59 -0.08
N HIS A 62 10.35 -6.65 -0.02
CA HIS A 62 11.24 -5.92 -0.92
C HIS A 62 11.04 -6.36 -2.36
N GLU A 63 10.80 -5.40 -3.26
CA GLU A 63 10.43 -5.64 -4.67
C GLU A 63 9.39 -6.78 -4.78
N MET A 64 8.41 -6.77 -3.85
CA MET A 64 7.37 -7.79 -3.70
C MET A 64 7.93 -9.22 -3.51
N GLY A 65 9.07 -9.35 -2.83
CA GLY A 65 9.74 -10.63 -2.58
C GLY A 65 10.63 -11.11 -3.73
N ALA A 66 11.02 -10.23 -4.67
CA ALA A 66 12.02 -10.56 -5.68
C ALA A 66 13.40 -10.69 -5.03
N THR A 67 14.07 -11.80 -5.31
CA THR A 67 15.48 -12.00 -4.94
C THR A 67 16.41 -11.59 -6.06
N ASP A 68 17.71 -11.40 -5.77
CA ASP A 68 18.76 -11.10 -6.74
C ASP A 68 18.86 -12.11 -7.90
N LYS A 69 18.30 -13.29 -7.72
CA LYS A 69 18.28 -14.35 -8.73
C LYS A 69 16.94 -14.44 -9.45
N GLY A 70 16.03 -13.49 -9.23
CA GLY A 70 14.65 -13.58 -9.74
C GLY A 70 13.86 -14.74 -9.14
N VAL A 71 14.31 -15.29 -8.00
CA VAL A 71 13.65 -16.39 -7.30
C VAL A 71 12.88 -15.79 -6.14
N PHE A 72 11.57 -15.91 -6.17
CA PHE A 72 10.71 -15.63 -5.02
C PHE A 72 11.03 -16.66 -3.93
N ASP A 73 10.78 -16.32 -2.69
CA ASP A 73 10.97 -17.19 -1.52
C ASP A 73 10.14 -18.48 -1.68
N GLY A 74 10.79 -19.50 -2.22
CA GLY A 74 10.15 -20.53 -3.04
C GLY A 74 9.66 -21.75 -2.33
N HIS A 75 9.50 -21.79 -1.00
CA HIS A 75 9.05 -23.02 -0.35
C HIS A 75 7.57 -23.35 -0.51
N VAL A 76 6.73 -22.40 -0.90
CA VAL A 76 5.26 -22.59 -0.94
C VAL A 76 4.67 -22.37 -2.32
N PHE A 77 5.39 -21.77 -3.26
CA PHE A 77 4.82 -21.34 -4.52
C PHE A 77 5.24 -22.20 -5.70
N ASN A 78 4.24 -22.66 -6.41
CA ASN A 78 4.39 -23.46 -7.61
C ASN A 78 5.33 -22.75 -8.61
N PHE A 79 6.48 -23.31 -8.87
CA PHE A 79 7.54 -22.81 -9.73
C PHE A 79 7.09 -22.25 -11.10
N ARG A 80 5.88 -22.59 -11.57
CA ARG A 80 5.31 -22.08 -12.83
C ARG A 80 5.03 -20.59 -12.85
N ALA A 81 4.72 -19.98 -11.71
CA ALA A 81 4.53 -18.51 -11.65
C ALA A 81 5.86 -17.77 -11.88
N PHE A 82 6.96 -18.42 -11.63
CA PHE A 82 8.32 -17.92 -11.76
C PHE A 82 8.86 -17.86 -13.18
N GLU A 83 8.49 -18.81 -14.01
CA GLU A 83 8.95 -18.82 -15.41
C GLU A 83 8.40 -17.63 -16.19
N VAL A 84 7.25 -17.09 -15.75
CA VAL A 84 6.61 -15.91 -16.34
C VAL A 84 7.31 -14.61 -15.96
N CYS A 85 8.00 -14.58 -14.81
CA CYS A 85 8.68 -13.40 -14.29
C CYS A 85 10.19 -13.46 -14.43
N LYS A 86 10.73 -14.23 -15.37
CA LYS A 86 12.19 -14.15 -15.64
C LYS A 86 12.49 -12.69 -15.99
N PRO A 87 13.17 -11.94 -15.09
CA PRO A 87 13.52 -10.57 -15.40
C PRO A 87 14.44 -10.61 -16.60
N THR A 88 13.92 -10.20 -17.73
CA THR A 88 14.72 -10.15 -18.95
C THR A 88 15.85 -9.14 -18.84
N ASN A 89 15.82 -8.25 -17.83
CA ASN A 89 16.69 -7.09 -17.83
C ASN A 89 17.19 -6.54 -16.51
N SER A 90 16.61 -6.90 -15.39
CA SER A 90 17.19 -6.62 -14.07
C SER A 90 16.63 -7.58 -13.03
N ALA A 91 17.49 -8.03 -12.14
CA ALA A 91 17.13 -8.90 -11.02
C ALA A 91 16.16 -8.25 -10.02
N PHE A 92 15.75 -7.00 -10.26
CA PHE A 92 15.02 -6.17 -9.30
C PHE A 92 13.69 -5.64 -9.84
N ASN A 93 13.25 -6.05 -11.03
CA ASN A 93 11.96 -5.60 -11.50
C ASN A 93 10.84 -6.39 -10.81
N THR A 94 9.87 -5.66 -10.30
CA THR A 94 8.66 -6.24 -9.72
C THR A 94 7.74 -6.75 -10.81
N CYS A 95 7.32 -7.99 -10.69
CA CYS A 95 6.47 -8.64 -11.69
C CYS A 95 5.04 -8.84 -11.15
N PRO A 96 4.00 -8.69 -11.98
CA PRO A 96 2.61 -8.94 -11.59
C PRO A 96 2.36 -10.32 -10.99
N ALA A 97 3.09 -11.36 -11.42
CA ALA A 97 2.95 -12.69 -10.86
C ALA A 97 3.37 -12.79 -9.39
N GLN A 98 4.23 -11.89 -8.91
CA GLN A 98 4.60 -11.81 -7.49
C GLN A 98 3.41 -11.37 -6.63
N VAL A 99 2.62 -10.40 -7.10
CA VAL A 99 1.38 -9.99 -6.42
C VAL A 99 0.40 -11.15 -6.34
N ALA A 100 0.25 -11.91 -7.44
CA ALA A 100 -0.60 -13.10 -7.47
C ALA A 100 -0.09 -14.19 -6.52
N ALA A 101 1.23 -14.38 -6.43
CA ALA A 101 1.85 -15.34 -5.52
C ALA A 101 1.60 -14.96 -4.06
N ILE A 102 1.79 -13.70 -3.69
CA ILE A 102 1.52 -13.20 -2.33
C ILE A 102 0.02 -13.31 -2.01
N SER A 103 -0.85 -12.95 -2.93
CA SER A 103 -2.30 -13.09 -2.76
C SER A 103 -2.70 -14.55 -2.53
N ASN A 104 -2.07 -15.49 -3.24
CA ASN A 104 -2.30 -16.92 -3.05
C ASN A 104 -1.81 -17.38 -1.67
N TYR A 105 -0.60 -17.00 -1.26
CA TYR A 105 -0.10 -17.27 0.09
C TYR A 105 -1.05 -16.72 1.16
N ASN A 106 -1.45 -15.46 1.08
CA ASN A 106 -2.37 -14.85 2.01
C ASN A 106 -3.73 -15.58 2.06
N SER A 107 -4.19 -16.14 0.95
CA SER A 107 -5.41 -16.94 0.92
C SER A 107 -5.30 -18.26 1.68
N ILE A 108 -4.11 -18.86 1.71
CA ILE A 108 -3.82 -20.07 2.48
C ILE A 108 -3.81 -19.75 3.98
N VAL A 109 -3.14 -18.66 4.37
CA VAL A 109 -3.00 -18.25 5.78
C VAL A 109 -4.09 -17.30 6.26
N LYS A 110 -5.21 -17.17 5.53
CA LYS A 110 -6.27 -16.16 5.77
C LYS A 110 -6.84 -16.13 7.19
N ASN A 111 -6.77 -17.23 7.92
CA ASN A 111 -7.24 -17.35 9.30
C ASN A 111 -6.20 -16.85 10.31
N ASP A 112 -4.96 -16.63 9.89
CA ASP A 112 -3.86 -16.14 10.70
C ASP A 112 -3.41 -14.78 10.16
N LYS A 113 -4.07 -13.72 10.63
CA LYS A 113 -3.81 -12.36 10.16
C LYS A 113 -2.39 -11.89 10.44
N GLU A 114 -1.75 -12.46 11.45
CA GLU A 114 -0.37 -12.12 11.82
C GLU A 114 0.64 -12.67 10.82
N LYS A 115 0.25 -13.71 10.05
CA LYS A 115 1.08 -14.31 8.99
C LYS A 115 0.82 -13.76 7.60
N THR A 116 -0.13 -12.84 7.43
CA THR A 116 -0.41 -12.27 6.11
C THR A 116 0.64 -11.23 5.71
N ILE A 117 1.15 -11.33 4.49
CA ILE A 117 2.03 -10.33 3.89
C ILE A 117 1.16 -9.24 3.27
N ARG A 118 1.24 -8.04 3.81
CA ARG A 118 0.42 -6.91 3.37
C ARG A 118 1.23 -5.76 2.83
N PHE A 119 2.48 -5.58 3.26
CA PHE A 119 3.29 -4.43 2.92
C PHE A 119 4.23 -4.79 1.76
N LEU A 120 3.95 -4.20 0.61
CA LEU A 120 4.65 -4.47 -0.64
C LEU A 120 5.50 -3.26 -1.04
N LYS A 121 6.81 -3.43 -1.21
CA LYS A 121 7.69 -2.40 -1.76
C LYS A 121 7.86 -2.58 -3.25
N MET A 122 7.82 -1.47 -3.97
CA MET A 122 8.13 -1.41 -5.39
C MET A 122 8.95 -0.16 -5.71
N SER A 123 9.95 -0.32 -6.56
CA SER A 123 10.69 0.80 -7.12
C SER A 123 9.89 1.47 -8.22
N VAL A 124 9.82 2.80 -8.20
CA VAL A 124 9.02 3.57 -9.17
C VAL A 124 9.85 4.66 -9.86
N ARG A 125 9.55 4.88 -11.13
CA ARG A 125 10.19 5.87 -12.00
C ARG A 125 9.18 6.62 -12.84
N THR A 126 9.57 7.77 -13.37
CA THR A 126 8.77 8.52 -14.33
C THR A 126 9.22 8.27 -15.77
N LEU A 127 8.24 8.19 -16.66
CA LEU A 127 8.44 8.35 -18.11
C LEU A 127 8.57 9.82 -18.47
N SER A 128 8.92 10.10 -19.73
CA SER A 128 9.06 11.48 -20.25
C SER A 128 7.75 12.30 -20.23
N ASP A 129 6.60 11.64 -20.18
CA ASP A 129 5.26 12.24 -20.05
C ASP A 129 4.75 12.26 -18.61
N HIS A 130 5.65 12.11 -17.63
CA HIS A 130 5.36 12.07 -16.18
C HIS A 130 4.48 10.91 -15.72
N THR A 131 4.23 9.91 -16.55
CA THR A 131 3.56 8.66 -16.13
C THR A 131 4.49 7.89 -15.20
N TRP A 132 3.98 7.45 -14.04
CA TRP A 132 4.72 6.66 -13.08
C TRP A 132 4.60 5.17 -13.39
N VAL A 133 5.74 4.51 -13.45
CA VAL A 133 5.88 3.07 -13.73
C VAL A 133 6.70 2.38 -12.64
N VAL A 134 6.43 1.10 -12.46
CA VAL A 134 7.18 0.24 -11.54
C VAL A 134 8.38 -0.33 -12.30
N ALA A 135 9.57 0.11 -11.93
CA ALA A 135 10.84 -0.38 -12.47
C ALA A 135 12.00 0.08 -11.59
N HIS A 136 12.94 -0.83 -11.32
CA HIS A 136 14.13 -0.49 -10.54
C HIS A 136 15.13 0.33 -11.35
N ASN A 137 15.41 -0.08 -12.59
CA ASN A 137 16.41 0.57 -13.47
C ASN A 137 15.74 1.45 -14.54
N ASP A 138 16.36 2.57 -14.88
CA ASP A 138 15.92 3.41 -16.00
C ASP A 138 16.15 2.71 -17.36
N ARG A 139 17.27 2.00 -17.50
CA ARG A 139 17.59 1.24 -18.70
C ARG A 139 16.83 -0.08 -18.71
N GLN A 140 16.01 -0.24 -19.74
CA GLN A 140 15.23 -1.44 -20.01
C GLN A 140 15.62 -2.05 -21.36
N ARG A 141 15.23 -3.32 -21.58
CA ARG A 141 15.41 -4.02 -22.83
C ARG A 141 14.07 -4.62 -23.26
N SER A 142 13.73 -4.46 -24.52
CA SER A 142 12.63 -5.15 -25.16
C SER A 142 13.17 -5.90 -26.35
N ASN A 143 13.11 -7.21 -26.32
CA ASN A 143 13.85 -8.08 -27.25
C ASN A 143 15.34 -7.67 -27.29
N ASP A 144 15.86 -7.27 -28.45
CA ASP A 144 17.25 -6.84 -28.62
C ASP A 144 17.45 -5.31 -28.53
N THR A 145 16.41 -4.56 -28.20
CA THR A 145 16.48 -3.10 -28.17
C THR A 145 16.57 -2.59 -26.73
N PHE A 146 17.62 -1.85 -26.41
CA PHE A 146 17.73 -1.11 -25.15
C PHE A 146 17.10 0.27 -25.28
N PHE A 147 16.42 0.70 -24.22
CA PHE A 147 15.84 2.04 -24.12
C PHE A 147 15.89 2.56 -22.67
N LEU A 148 15.71 3.87 -22.52
CA LEU A 148 15.61 4.52 -21.21
C LEU A 148 14.15 4.92 -20.96
N LEU A 149 13.61 4.55 -19.80
CA LEU A 149 12.24 4.92 -19.38
C LEU A 149 12.08 6.44 -19.34
N SER A 150 13.07 7.16 -18.83
CA SER A 150 13.09 8.63 -18.78
C SER A 150 13.03 9.31 -20.15
N LYS A 151 13.28 8.58 -21.24
CA LYS A 151 13.29 9.10 -22.63
C LYS A 151 12.09 8.69 -23.48
N ILE A 152 11.21 7.86 -22.96
CA ILE A 152 10.01 7.41 -23.66
C ILE A 152 8.74 7.82 -22.90
N ASN A 153 7.64 7.96 -23.61
CA ASN A 153 6.32 8.21 -23.05
C ASN A 153 5.50 6.91 -22.91
N SER A 154 4.35 6.98 -22.28
CA SER A 154 3.44 5.86 -22.05
C SER A 154 2.97 5.19 -23.35
N LYS A 155 2.76 5.97 -24.43
CA LYS A 155 2.42 5.41 -25.75
C LYS A 155 3.55 4.52 -26.27
N LYS A 156 4.80 4.99 -26.17
CA LYS A 156 5.97 4.23 -26.64
C LYS A 156 6.22 2.99 -25.81
N LEU A 157 6.04 3.07 -24.48
CA LEU A 157 6.11 1.90 -23.61
C LEU A 157 5.08 0.85 -24.02
N ASN A 158 3.84 1.24 -24.30
CA ASN A 158 2.80 0.32 -24.76
C ASN A 158 3.15 -0.34 -26.12
N GLU A 159 3.83 0.37 -27.02
CA GLU A 159 4.33 -0.22 -28.28
C GLU A 159 5.41 -1.29 -28.02
N TYR A 160 6.31 -1.05 -27.07
CA TYR A 160 7.30 -2.05 -26.63
C TYR A 160 6.61 -3.27 -26.01
N ARG A 161 5.67 -3.07 -25.09
CA ARG A 161 4.93 -4.18 -24.46
C ARG A 161 4.12 -5.02 -25.45
N LYS A 162 3.57 -4.41 -26.51
CA LYS A 162 2.87 -5.16 -27.58
C LYS A 162 3.82 -6.04 -28.38
N LYS A 163 5.08 -5.59 -28.59
CA LYS A 163 6.11 -6.35 -29.32
C LYS A 163 6.81 -7.40 -28.45
N ASP A 164 6.87 -7.12 -27.16
CA ASP A 164 7.51 -7.96 -26.15
C ASP A 164 6.60 -8.07 -24.91
N PRO A 165 5.70 -9.05 -24.90
CA PRO A 165 4.81 -9.31 -23.77
C PRO A 165 5.54 -9.68 -22.45
N THR A 166 6.84 -10.01 -22.54
CA THR A 166 7.67 -10.32 -21.35
C THR A 166 8.26 -9.09 -20.69
N LEU A 167 8.09 -7.90 -21.29
CA LEU A 167 8.52 -6.64 -20.71
C LEU A 167 7.72 -6.34 -19.45
N ASP A 168 8.37 -6.44 -18.29
CA ASP A 168 7.79 -6.34 -16.96
C ASP A 168 7.77 -4.91 -16.37
N VAL A 169 7.61 -3.91 -17.22
CA VAL A 169 7.40 -2.51 -16.83
C VAL A 169 5.92 -2.17 -16.91
N PHE A 170 5.29 -1.99 -15.77
CA PHE A 170 3.86 -1.70 -15.63
C PHE A 170 3.66 -0.36 -14.92
N ARG A 171 2.47 0.21 -15.04
CA ARG A 171 2.11 1.42 -14.29
C ARG A 171 1.73 1.06 -12.87
N ILE A 172 1.80 2.03 -11.95
CA ILE A 172 1.35 1.83 -10.56
C ILE A 172 -0.12 1.39 -10.54
N GLU A 173 -0.96 1.96 -11.42
CA GLU A 173 -2.38 1.62 -11.55
C GLU A 173 -2.61 0.13 -11.84
N ASP A 174 -1.74 -0.47 -12.64
CA ASP A 174 -1.85 -1.88 -13.00
C ASP A 174 -1.69 -2.78 -11.76
N TYR A 175 -0.75 -2.42 -10.86
CA TYR A 175 -0.55 -3.14 -9.58
C TYR A 175 -1.69 -2.91 -8.59
N VAL A 176 -2.16 -1.68 -8.46
CA VAL A 176 -3.30 -1.36 -7.59
C VAL A 176 -4.56 -2.10 -8.03
N ALA A 177 -4.77 -2.24 -9.36
CA ALA A 177 -5.89 -2.97 -9.91
C ALA A 177 -5.87 -4.50 -9.60
N MET A 178 -4.68 -5.06 -9.33
CA MET A 178 -4.53 -6.46 -8.92
C MET A 178 -4.97 -6.69 -7.47
N ASP A 179 -4.91 -5.67 -6.64
CA ASP A 179 -5.33 -5.71 -5.23
C ASP A 179 -6.86 -5.55 -5.12
N LYS A 180 -7.59 -6.56 -5.59
CA LYS A 180 -9.07 -6.55 -5.65
C LYS A 180 -9.71 -6.39 -4.28
N ASN A 181 -9.09 -6.92 -3.24
CA ASN A 181 -9.60 -6.89 -1.88
C ASN A 181 -9.12 -5.67 -1.09
N LYS A 182 -8.25 -4.83 -1.69
CA LYS A 182 -7.63 -3.66 -1.04
C LYS A 182 -6.90 -4.01 0.26
N GLU A 183 -6.22 -5.15 0.26
CA GLU A 183 -5.52 -5.71 1.43
C GLU A 183 -4.05 -5.31 1.50
N PHE A 184 -3.49 -4.76 0.40
CA PHE A 184 -2.09 -4.41 0.36
C PHE A 184 -1.83 -2.94 0.69
N CYS A 185 -0.74 -2.72 1.39
CA CYS A 185 -0.08 -1.45 1.55
C CYS A 185 1.10 -1.36 0.59
N PHE A 186 1.37 -0.19 0.09
CA PHE A 186 2.41 0.03 -0.91
C PHE A 186 3.51 0.93 -0.38
N MET A 187 4.74 0.47 -0.43
CA MET A 187 5.92 1.31 -0.24
C MET A 187 6.51 1.63 -1.62
N LEU A 188 6.50 2.91 -1.97
CA LEU A 188 6.99 3.38 -3.25
C LEU A 188 8.39 3.96 -3.08
N ASN A 189 9.41 3.20 -3.50
CA ASN A 189 10.79 3.68 -3.56
C ASN A 189 10.97 4.52 -4.83
N THR A 190 11.01 5.83 -4.67
CA THR A 190 11.17 6.76 -5.78
C THR A 190 12.62 6.80 -6.27
N LYS A 191 12.88 6.23 -7.45
CA LYS A 191 14.19 6.29 -8.11
C LYS A 191 14.44 7.60 -8.87
N THR A 192 13.43 8.47 -8.87
CA THR A 192 13.49 9.86 -9.34
C THR A 192 12.88 10.74 -8.27
N THR A 193 13.26 12.01 -8.21
CA THR A 193 12.69 12.96 -7.23
C THR A 193 11.17 12.92 -7.26
N PRO A 194 10.49 12.70 -6.12
CA PRO A 194 9.05 12.72 -6.04
C PRO A 194 8.51 14.08 -6.47
N ASN A 195 7.34 14.09 -7.10
CA ASN A 195 6.70 15.29 -7.60
C ASN A 195 5.19 15.28 -7.36
N GLU A 196 4.52 16.38 -7.68
CA GLU A 196 3.08 16.52 -7.48
C GLU A 196 2.28 15.46 -8.26
N ASN A 197 2.72 15.07 -9.47
CA ASN A 197 2.05 14.03 -10.26
C ASN A 197 2.03 12.67 -9.56
N LEU A 198 3.07 12.31 -8.78
CA LEU A 198 3.03 11.09 -7.98
C LEU A 198 1.93 11.16 -6.91
N ILE A 199 1.87 12.27 -6.20
CA ILE A 199 0.88 12.48 -5.13
C ILE A 199 -0.53 12.49 -5.71
N ASP A 200 -0.73 13.16 -6.83
CA ASP A 200 -2.02 13.20 -7.54
C ASP A 200 -2.45 11.81 -8.01
N ASN A 201 -1.51 11.02 -8.53
CA ASN A 201 -1.77 9.64 -8.93
C ASN A 201 -2.19 8.78 -7.72
N ILE A 202 -1.45 8.84 -6.62
CA ILE A 202 -1.76 8.13 -5.37
C ILE A 202 -3.16 8.50 -4.86
N ASN A 203 -3.49 9.80 -4.86
CA ASN A 203 -4.81 10.30 -4.45
C ASN A 203 -5.92 9.84 -5.41
N LYS A 204 -5.70 9.93 -6.72
CA LYS A 204 -6.64 9.48 -7.75
C LYS A 204 -6.93 7.98 -7.65
N LEU A 205 -5.93 7.18 -7.29
CA LEU A 205 -6.08 5.75 -7.07
C LEU A 205 -6.73 5.41 -5.70
N ASN A 206 -6.97 6.43 -4.86
CA ASN A 206 -7.52 6.28 -3.51
C ASN A 206 -6.72 5.31 -2.63
N ILE A 207 -5.38 5.40 -2.69
CA ILE A 207 -4.46 4.55 -1.91
C ILE A 207 -3.61 5.33 -0.91
N ALA A 208 -3.84 6.64 -0.76
CA ALA A 208 -2.99 7.51 0.06
C ALA A 208 -2.82 7.04 1.52
N GLN A 209 -3.88 6.50 2.13
CA GLN A 209 -3.84 6.03 3.53
C GLN A 209 -3.06 4.72 3.72
N ARG A 210 -2.80 4.00 2.64
CA ARG A 210 -2.08 2.73 2.63
C ARG A 210 -0.81 2.79 1.76
N THR A 211 -0.34 3.99 1.48
CA THR A 211 0.90 4.23 0.72
C THR A 211 1.93 4.95 1.58
N LEU A 212 3.14 4.42 1.54
CA LEU A 212 4.35 4.98 2.11
C LEU A 212 5.29 5.34 0.97
N ILE A 213 5.81 6.56 0.96
CA ILE A 213 6.86 6.96 0.02
C ILE A 213 8.20 6.82 0.74
N GLU A 214 9.05 5.95 0.22
CA GLU A 214 10.44 5.84 0.65
C GLU A 214 11.23 6.98 -0.01
N SER A 215 11.66 7.96 0.79
CA SER A 215 12.44 9.08 0.28
C SER A 215 13.90 8.68 0.09
N GLY A 216 14.42 8.89 -1.11
CA GLY A 216 15.80 8.59 -1.45
C GLY A 216 16.82 9.55 -0.82
N SER A 217 16.36 10.70 -0.31
CA SER A 217 17.21 11.72 0.28
C SER A 217 16.47 12.58 1.30
N GLN A 218 17.23 13.28 2.15
CA GLN A 218 16.68 14.26 3.08
C GLN A 218 15.93 15.39 2.35
N ASN A 219 16.37 15.76 1.14
CA ASN A 219 15.69 16.77 0.34
C ASN A 219 14.31 16.29 -0.14
N ASP A 220 14.19 15.01 -0.52
CA ASP A 220 12.92 14.42 -0.89
C ASP A 220 11.95 14.37 0.30
N ALA A 221 12.44 13.99 1.49
CA ALA A 221 11.65 14.01 2.72
C ALA A 221 11.17 15.44 3.06
N ASN A 222 12.05 16.43 2.91
CA ASN A 222 11.69 17.83 3.11
C ASN A 222 10.63 18.29 2.11
N TRP A 223 10.76 17.92 0.84
CA TRP A 223 9.78 18.25 -0.19
C TRP A 223 8.42 17.59 0.12
N LEU A 224 8.41 16.30 0.45
CA LEU A 224 7.20 15.58 0.82
C LEU A 224 6.49 16.24 2.02
N ASN A 225 7.22 16.60 3.06
CA ASN A 225 6.64 17.28 4.22
C ASN A 225 6.05 18.66 3.87
N ALA A 226 6.70 19.42 2.99
CA ALA A 226 6.27 20.76 2.62
C ALA A 226 5.07 20.77 1.66
N LYS A 227 5.04 19.85 0.71
CA LYS A 227 4.11 19.88 -0.43
C LYS A 227 2.92 18.97 -0.30
N GLN A 228 3.03 17.85 0.41
CA GLN A 228 1.95 16.88 0.50
C GLN A 228 1.43 16.74 1.94
N LYS A 229 0.13 16.40 2.07
CA LYS A 229 -0.55 16.23 3.37
C LYS A 229 -1.28 14.89 3.48
N SER A 230 -1.36 14.12 2.41
CA SER A 230 -2.19 12.91 2.31
C SER A 230 -1.41 11.62 2.47
N VAL A 231 -0.14 11.60 2.09
CA VAL A 231 0.68 10.38 2.00
C VAL A 231 1.72 10.35 3.09
N TYR A 232 1.97 9.17 3.66
CA TYR A 232 3.07 8.96 4.59
C TYR A 232 4.41 8.82 3.85
N PHE A 233 5.50 9.12 4.51
CA PHE A 233 6.85 8.99 3.96
C PHE A 233 7.87 8.56 5.02
N THR A 234 9.00 8.00 4.55
CA THR A 234 10.17 7.73 5.37
C THR A 234 11.24 8.79 5.15
N THR A 235 12.21 8.86 6.05
CA THR A 235 13.50 9.49 5.78
C THR A 235 14.60 8.47 6.05
N ARG A 236 15.67 8.49 5.23
CA ARG A 236 16.75 7.51 5.30
C ARG A 236 18.00 8.07 5.95
N VAL A 237 18.62 7.27 6.79
CA VAL A 237 19.87 7.58 7.47
C VAL A 237 20.85 6.39 7.40
N ASN A 238 22.14 6.65 7.34
CA ASN A 238 23.19 5.63 7.25
C ASN A 238 24.37 5.89 8.20
N SER A 239 24.30 6.93 9.01
CA SER A 239 25.36 7.35 9.94
C SER A 239 24.79 8.24 11.03
N GLN A 240 25.56 8.45 12.11
CA GLN A 240 25.21 9.38 13.16
C GLN A 240 24.94 10.78 12.62
N SER A 241 25.81 11.29 11.76
CA SER A 241 25.66 12.62 11.18
C SER A 241 24.38 12.77 10.34
N SER A 242 24.02 11.74 9.56
CA SER A 242 22.76 11.77 8.79
C SER A 242 21.54 11.70 9.70
N LEU A 243 21.60 10.95 10.80
CA LEU A 243 20.54 10.90 11.82
C LEU A 243 20.37 12.27 12.51
N ASP A 244 21.44 12.89 12.94
CA ASP A 244 21.41 14.21 13.59
C ASP A 244 20.79 15.28 12.68
N ASN A 245 21.15 15.25 11.39
CA ASN A 245 20.56 16.13 10.38
C ASN A 245 19.06 15.85 10.18
N ALA A 246 18.67 14.58 10.07
CA ALA A 246 17.28 14.19 9.92
C ALA A 246 16.44 14.63 11.13
N LEU A 247 16.90 14.37 12.36
CA LEU A 247 16.24 14.79 13.60
C LEU A 247 16.11 16.31 13.71
N LYS A 248 17.15 17.05 13.31
CA LYS A 248 17.10 18.52 13.24
C LYS A 248 16.02 19.00 12.28
N ASP A 249 15.94 18.41 11.09
CA ASP A 249 14.94 18.76 10.08
C ASP A 249 13.52 18.39 10.55
N ILE A 250 13.34 17.20 11.10
CA ILE A 250 12.05 16.75 11.66
C ILE A 250 11.55 17.76 12.71
N LYS A 251 12.43 18.16 13.63
CA LYS A 251 12.08 19.11 14.69
C LYS A 251 11.80 20.51 14.16
N SER A 252 12.67 21.03 13.28
CA SER A 252 12.57 22.42 12.81
C SER A 252 11.45 22.62 11.78
N LYS A 253 11.15 21.61 10.96
CA LYS A 253 10.14 21.67 9.89
C LYS A 253 8.81 21.03 10.27
N GLY A 254 8.73 20.36 11.42
CA GLY A 254 7.51 19.75 11.93
C GLY A 254 6.94 18.69 11.00
N TYR A 255 7.66 17.58 10.79
CA TYR A 255 7.20 16.50 9.93
C TYR A 255 5.88 15.87 10.44
N ARG A 256 4.84 15.94 9.62
CA ARG A 256 3.47 15.53 10.04
C ARG A 256 3.09 14.11 9.63
N LYS A 257 3.68 13.63 8.55
CA LYS A 257 3.37 12.32 7.93
C LYS A 257 4.60 11.42 7.86
N LEU A 258 5.62 11.71 8.69
CA LEU A 258 6.74 10.81 8.86
C LEU A 258 6.23 9.51 9.51
N TYR A 259 6.46 8.38 8.84
CA TYR A 259 6.05 7.07 9.30
C TYR A 259 7.17 6.37 10.06
N SER A 260 8.35 6.34 9.47
CA SER A 260 9.54 5.72 10.03
C SER A 260 10.81 6.46 9.63
N ILE A 261 11.88 6.25 10.38
CA ILE A 261 13.25 6.59 9.99
C ILE A 261 13.89 5.27 9.56
N GLU A 262 14.21 5.17 8.28
CA GLU A 262 14.87 4.01 7.69
C GLU A 262 16.38 4.11 7.92
N VAL A 263 16.96 3.06 8.48
CA VAL A 263 18.40 2.94 8.69
C VAL A 263 18.96 2.01 7.62
N ASP A 264 19.81 2.55 6.75
CA ASP A 264 20.66 1.73 5.89
C ASP A 264 21.69 1.03 6.76
N PRO A 265 21.63 -0.30 6.90
CA PRO A 265 22.48 -0.98 7.84
C PRO A 265 23.91 -1.08 7.31
N ASN A 266 24.87 -0.96 8.23
CA ASN A 266 26.26 -1.28 7.94
C ASN A 266 26.49 -2.78 8.24
N PRO A 267 26.60 -3.66 7.23
CA PRO A 267 26.77 -5.10 7.47
C PRO A 267 28.08 -5.46 8.15
N LYS A 268 29.05 -4.54 8.15
CA LYS A 268 30.34 -4.71 8.83
C LYS A 268 30.33 -4.19 10.27
N ASN A 269 29.31 -3.41 10.66
CA ASN A 269 29.20 -2.82 11.98
C ASN A 269 27.73 -2.79 12.46
N ILE A 270 27.29 -3.92 12.97
CA ILE A 270 25.93 -4.10 13.49
C ILE A 270 25.66 -3.19 14.69
N ASP A 271 26.68 -2.97 15.55
CA ASP A 271 26.54 -2.13 16.73
C ASP A 271 26.26 -0.68 16.39
N GLU A 272 26.81 -0.17 15.28
CA GLU A 272 26.50 1.16 14.77
C GLU A 272 25.01 1.25 14.35
N THR A 273 24.52 0.29 13.57
CA THR A 273 23.12 0.21 13.17
C THR A 273 22.20 0.13 14.39
N LYS A 274 22.54 -0.70 15.38
CA LYS A 274 21.80 -0.81 16.64
C LYS A 274 21.79 0.50 17.43
N SER A 275 22.90 1.19 17.48
CA SER A 275 23.00 2.51 18.13
C SER A 275 22.09 3.54 17.47
N LEU A 276 22.03 3.59 16.15
CA LEU A 276 21.13 4.48 15.39
C LEU A 276 19.67 4.17 15.72
N VAL A 277 19.26 2.91 15.69
CA VAL A 277 17.90 2.47 16.03
C VAL A 277 17.52 2.87 17.45
N GLN A 278 18.41 2.65 18.43
CA GLN A 278 18.17 3.06 19.82
C GLN A 278 18.00 4.58 19.96
N GLN A 279 18.73 5.38 19.20
CA GLN A 279 18.60 6.83 19.22
C GLN A 279 17.28 7.27 18.59
N ILE A 280 16.84 6.62 17.50
CA ILE A 280 15.54 6.86 16.86
C ILE A 280 14.43 6.62 17.88
N HIS A 281 14.47 5.50 18.59
CA HIS A 281 13.50 5.17 19.65
C HIS A 281 13.50 6.16 20.80
N LYS A 282 14.68 6.63 21.25
CA LYS A 282 14.78 7.68 22.30
C LYS A 282 14.10 8.98 21.89
N GLN A 283 13.97 9.25 20.60
CA GLN A 283 13.26 10.41 20.07
C GLN A 283 11.77 10.14 19.81
N GLY A 284 11.28 8.91 20.11
CA GLY A 284 9.87 8.52 19.94
C GLY A 284 9.48 8.21 18.51
N PHE A 285 10.43 7.88 17.63
CA PHE A 285 10.16 7.51 16.24
C PHE A 285 10.26 6.01 16.01
N THR A 286 9.54 5.54 15.00
CA THR A 286 9.62 4.18 14.47
C THR A 286 10.90 4.01 13.68
N ALA A 287 11.64 2.93 13.93
CA ALA A 287 12.85 2.58 13.21
C ALA A 287 12.59 1.45 12.22
N GLU A 288 13.00 1.66 10.98
CA GLU A 288 12.98 0.67 9.92
C GLU A 288 14.40 0.27 9.55
N VAL A 289 14.66 -1.02 9.34
CA VAL A 289 15.98 -1.52 8.93
C VAL A 289 15.84 -2.43 7.71
N ASP A 290 16.57 -2.09 6.65
CA ASP A 290 16.66 -2.93 5.46
C ASP A 290 17.49 -4.19 5.75
N SER A 291 16.94 -5.37 5.55
CA SER A 291 17.67 -6.63 5.73
C SER A 291 18.49 -7.08 4.52
N MET A 292 18.29 -6.44 3.37
CA MET A 292 18.94 -6.81 2.11
C MET A 292 20.48 -6.91 2.18
N PRO A 293 21.19 -6.02 2.89
CA PRO A 293 22.63 -6.14 3.05
C PRO A 293 23.08 -7.40 3.80
N TYR A 294 22.18 -8.04 4.54
CA TYR A 294 22.43 -9.29 5.28
C TYR A 294 22.00 -10.55 4.51
N ASP A 295 21.18 -10.41 3.46
CA ASP A 295 20.69 -11.52 2.63
C ASP A 295 21.80 -12.33 1.91
N PRO A 296 22.95 -11.75 1.49
CA PRO A 296 24.02 -12.52 0.87
C PRO A 296 24.69 -13.56 1.78
N LEU A 297 24.53 -13.42 3.09
CA LEU A 297 25.04 -14.37 4.08
C LEU A 297 24.19 -15.65 4.16
N ARG A 298 23.74 -16.13 3.10
CA ARG A 298 22.77 -17.17 2.70
C ARG A 298 22.63 -18.43 3.56
N GLU A 299 23.54 -18.68 4.44
CA GLU A 299 23.46 -19.86 5.33
C GLU A 299 22.42 -19.68 6.45
N PHE A 300 21.89 -18.44 6.63
CA PHE A 300 21.05 -18.11 7.75
C PHE A 300 19.86 -17.20 7.37
N ILE A 301 18.90 -17.76 6.67
CA ILE A 301 17.59 -17.11 6.38
C ILE A 301 16.96 -16.56 7.65
N VAL A 302 17.10 -17.29 8.76
CA VAL A 302 16.69 -16.85 10.10
C VAL A 302 17.42 -15.58 10.52
N THR A 303 18.65 -15.39 10.08
CA THR A 303 19.48 -14.24 10.46
C THR A 303 19.05 -12.99 9.73
N ALA A 304 18.59 -13.06 8.48
CA ALA A 304 18.18 -11.89 7.71
C ALA A 304 17.00 -11.13 8.35
N CYS A 305 16.04 -11.82 8.96
CA CYS A 305 14.91 -11.17 9.62
C CYS A 305 15.14 -11.04 11.14
N ARG A 306 15.79 -12.02 11.73
CA ARG A 306 16.11 -12.01 13.15
C ARG A 306 17.05 -10.88 13.52
N LEU A 307 18.05 -10.62 12.67
CA LEU A 307 19.03 -9.59 12.94
C LEU A 307 18.41 -8.21 13.06
N PRO A 308 17.62 -7.70 12.08
CA PRO A 308 16.95 -6.41 12.23
C PRO A 308 15.97 -6.36 13.39
N LEU A 309 15.08 -7.35 13.53
CA LEU A 309 13.97 -7.31 14.47
C LEU A 309 14.38 -7.59 15.92
N GLU A 310 15.18 -8.64 16.15
CA GLU A 310 15.52 -9.06 17.53
C GLU A 310 16.86 -8.52 18.00
N THR A 311 17.88 -8.54 17.15
CA THR A 311 19.24 -8.16 17.57
C THR A 311 19.45 -6.65 17.53
N ILE A 312 19.00 -6.01 16.44
CA ILE A 312 19.09 -4.55 16.26
C ILE A 312 17.93 -3.88 17.00
N GLY A 313 16.74 -4.49 17.02
CA GLY A 313 15.55 -3.99 17.67
C GLY A 313 14.74 -3.03 16.81
N ALA A 314 14.77 -3.20 15.48
CA ALA A 314 13.94 -2.44 14.55
C ALA A 314 12.46 -2.78 14.74
N ASP A 315 11.58 -1.80 14.53
CA ASP A 315 10.14 -2.02 14.54
C ASP A 315 9.67 -2.65 13.22
N ILE A 316 10.33 -2.28 12.12
CA ILE A 316 9.98 -2.68 10.77
C ILE A 316 11.23 -3.19 10.06
N THR A 317 11.09 -4.24 9.26
CA THR A 317 12.16 -4.70 8.39
C THR A 317 11.69 -4.93 6.97
N MET A 318 12.57 -4.67 6.03
CA MET A 318 12.37 -4.92 4.61
C MET A 318 13.21 -6.14 4.21
N THR A 319 12.59 -7.09 3.50
CA THR A 319 13.26 -8.35 3.15
C THR A 319 12.83 -8.88 1.79
N SER A 320 13.75 -9.56 1.10
CA SER A 320 13.44 -10.35 -0.11
C SER A 320 12.79 -11.69 0.19
N ARG A 321 12.64 -12.05 1.48
CA ARG A 321 12.10 -13.34 1.93
C ARG A 321 10.94 -13.16 2.91
N PRO A 322 9.85 -12.49 2.47
CA PRO A 322 8.77 -12.09 3.36
C PRO A 322 8.02 -13.28 3.97
N VAL A 323 7.87 -14.40 3.23
CA VAL A 323 7.19 -15.60 3.75
C VAL A 323 7.96 -16.21 4.90
N GLU A 324 9.26 -16.47 4.70
CA GLU A 324 10.11 -17.06 5.74
C GLU A 324 10.21 -16.16 6.97
N CYS A 325 10.24 -14.84 6.77
CA CYS A 325 10.24 -13.87 7.85
C CYS A 325 8.96 -13.92 8.66
N ILE A 326 7.81 -13.85 8.00
CA ILE A 326 6.53 -13.73 8.70
C ILE A 326 6.12 -15.03 9.41
N GLU A 327 6.56 -16.18 8.92
CA GLU A 327 6.33 -17.45 9.61
C GLU A 327 7.07 -17.54 10.95
N LYS A 328 8.19 -16.85 11.09
CA LYS A 328 9.01 -16.83 12.32
C LYS A 328 8.79 -15.59 13.17
N PHE A 329 8.45 -14.48 12.56
CA PHE A 329 8.25 -13.19 13.18
C PHE A 329 6.89 -12.61 12.73
N PRO A 330 5.78 -13.15 13.22
CA PRO A 330 4.46 -12.68 12.84
C PRO A 330 4.28 -11.17 13.06
N ASN A 331 3.37 -10.58 12.32
CA ASN A 331 2.97 -9.19 12.49
C ASN A 331 2.15 -9.07 13.78
N ASN A 332 2.77 -8.67 14.86
CA ASN A 332 2.12 -8.40 16.15
C ASN A 332 1.77 -6.92 16.26
#